data_4b74f8435cc51fa019c5387d4d0ff067
#
_entry.id   4b74f8435cc51fa019c5387d4d0ff067
#
_cell.length_a   1.000
_cell.length_b   1.000
_cell.length_c   1.000
_cell.angle_alpha   90.00
_cell.angle_beta   90.00
_cell.angle_gamma   90.00
#
_symmetry.space_group_name_H-M   'P 1'
#
loop_
_entity.id
_entity.type
_entity.pdbx_description
1 polymer ?
#
loop_
_entity_poly.entity_id
_entity_poly.type
_entity_poly.pdbx_seq_one_letter_code
_entity_poly.pdbx_strand_id
1 'polypeptide(L)'
;MFCYESLREGAQFPERLEAVFDTVGTSDFEMVMRRLNEAVALLRHYDETAPVLTRLRTDVRLVRSSLIHALTAYHPRDADYVEEADKEICANFLHDYDRVFTLTYDLLLYWVMAPRLFDKHRDGFGGDDLHWRQGEGDQTVFYVHGGLHLFRVEDETFKRSYAQGRITDQLREALDAGDIPLFVSEGESRQKLNAIRQSPYLNYCYEALRANDLPLCIYGFAFDENDDHIARAIERSRVPEITIFLHSGGDPQERDQVKERGYRLRRRLQAQGRTVPVRFRESNEVRIWPE
;
A
#
# COMPACT_ATOMS: atom_id res chain seq x y z
N MET A 1 12.47 5.99 -1.46
CA MET A 1 11.05 6.08 -1.92
C MET A 1 11.08 5.99 -3.44
N PHE A 2 10.28 5.11 -4.05
CA PHE A 2 10.16 5.06 -5.52
C PHE A 2 9.45 6.32 -5.99
N CYS A 3 10.01 7.04 -6.97
CA CYS A 3 9.29 8.11 -7.64
C CYS A 3 8.68 7.58 -8.94
N TYR A 4 7.52 8.10 -9.31
CA TYR A 4 6.80 7.63 -10.51
C TYR A 4 7.56 7.90 -11.81
N GLU A 5 8.37 8.97 -11.88
CA GLU A 5 9.21 9.27 -13.04
C GLU A 5 10.19 8.13 -13.30
N SER A 6 10.94 7.71 -12.27
CA SER A 6 11.90 6.60 -12.41
C SER A 6 11.20 5.28 -12.76
N LEU A 7 10.01 5.02 -12.17
CA LEU A 7 9.22 3.83 -12.51
C LEU A 7 8.73 3.86 -13.96
N ARG A 8 8.31 5.04 -14.47
CA ARG A 8 7.89 5.23 -15.86
C ARG A 8 9.05 5.02 -16.83
N GLU A 9 10.24 5.55 -16.53
CA GLU A 9 11.45 5.34 -17.34
C GLU A 9 11.85 3.86 -17.46
N GLY A 10 11.63 3.07 -16.40
CA GLY A 10 11.91 1.64 -16.36
C GLY A 10 10.79 0.76 -16.94
N ALA A 11 9.61 1.33 -17.19
CA ALA A 11 8.47 0.58 -17.71
C ALA A 11 8.52 0.49 -19.24
N GLN A 12 8.13 -0.68 -19.77
CA GLN A 12 7.98 -0.86 -21.22
C GLN A 12 6.50 -0.75 -21.58
N PHE A 13 6.13 0.34 -22.27
CA PHE A 13 4.78 0.55 -22.75
C PHE A 13 4.68 0.45 -24.28
N PRO A 14 3.54 -0.01 -24.82
CA PRO A 14 3.18 0.31 -26.20
C PRO A 14 3.09 1.81 -26.43
N GLU A 15 3.49 2.31 -27.60
CA GLU A 15 3.49 3.75 -27.97
C GLU A 15 2.18 4.46 -27.61
N ARG A 16 1.03 3.79 -27.79
CA ARG A 16 -0.28 4.38 -27.43
C ARG A 16 -0.44 4.65 -25.93
N LEU A 17 0.18 3.85 -25.05
CA LEU A 17 0.12 4.08 -23.60
C LEU A 17 1.06 5.21 -23.19
N GLU A 18 2.22 5.33 -23.81
CA GLU A 18 3.06 6.53 -23.64
C GLU A 18 2.27 7.79 -23.96
N ALA A 19 1.58 7.81 -25.11
CA ALA A 19 0.72 8.94 -25.49
C ALA A 19 -0.42 9.21 -24.47
N VAL A 20 -0.93 8.18 -23.79
CA VAL A 20 -1.93 8.36 -22.73
C VAL A 20 -1.30 9.04 -21.51
N PHE A 21 -0.12 8.60 -21.04
CA PHE A 21 0.62 9.26 -19.96
C PHE A 21 0.88 10.74 -20.28
N ASP A 22 1.33 11.02 -21.51
CA ASP A 22 1.61 12.40 -21.97
C ASP A 22 0.32 13.24 -22.04
N THR A 23 -0.79 12.66 -22.50
CA THR A 23 -2.08 13.34 -22.56
C THR A 23 -2.63 13.67 -21.17
N VAL A 24 -2.45 12.78 -20.23
CA VAL A 24 -2.84 13.00 -18.81
C VAL A 24 -1.86 13.97 -18.12
N GLY A 25 -0.63 14.10 -18.64
CA GLY A 25 0.39 15.02 -18.14
C GLY A 25 0.97 14.56 -16.79
N THR A 26 1.17 13.24 -16.61
CA THR A 26 1.64 12.67 -15.34
C THR A 26 2.52 11.45 -15.57
N SER A 27 3.37 11.14 -14.59
CA SER A 27 4.07 9.84 -14.48
C SER A 27 3.39 8.91 -13.46
N ASP A 28 2.32 9.34 -12.80
CA ASP A 28 1.57 8.58 -11.82
C ASP A 28 0.70 7.51 -12.50
N PHE A 29 1.09 6.25 -12.35
CA PHE A 29 0.40 5.07 -12.88
C PHE A 29 -1.03 4.94 -12.34
N GLU A 30 -1.24 5.28 -11.06
CA GLU A 30 -2.55 5.20 -10.41
C GLU A 30 -3.50 6.23 -11.04
N MET A 31 -3.01 7.44 -11.31
CA MET A 31 -3.79 8.47 -11.97
C MET A 31 -4.15 8.07 -13.40
N VAL A 32 -3.23 7.50 -14.18
CA VAL A 32 -3.50 7.03 -15.54
C VAL A 32 -4.53 5.91 -15.53
N MET A 33 -4.38 4.89 -14.68
CA MET A 33 -5.37 3.82 -14.54
C MET A 33 -6.75 4.35 -14.14
N ARG A 34 -6.79 5.34 -13.24
CA ARG A 34 -8.04 6.01 -12.85
C ARG A 34 -8.72 6.67 -14.06
N ARG A 35 -7.98 7.46 -14.86
CA ARG A 35 -8.53 8.12 -16.06
C ARG A 35 -9.07 7.13 -17.09
N LEU A 36 -8.35 6.03 -17.30
CA LEU A 36 -8.81 4.96 -18.19
C LEU A 36 -10.09 4.29 -17.67
N ASN A 37 -10.21 4.03 -16.38
CA ASN A 37 -11.40 3.45 -15.74
C ASN A 37 -12.58 4.43 -15.79
N GLU A 38 -12.37 5.73 -15.57
CA GLU A 38 -13.39 6.78 -15.74
C GLU A 38 -13.91 6.81 -17.18
N ALA A 39 -13.02 6.73 -18.17
CA ALA A 39 -13.38 6.65 -19.58
C ALA A 39 -14.24 5.40 -19.88
N VAL A 40 -13.87 4.24 -19.34
CA VAL A 40 -14.68 3.00 -19.46
C VAL A 40 -16.06 3.20 -18.85
N ALA A 41 -16.16 3.79 -17.65
CA ALA A 41 -17.41 4.01 -16.97
C ALA A 41 -18.34 4.94 -17.77
N LEU A 42 -17.81 6.04 -18.32
CA LEU A 42 -18.57 6.98 -19.15
C LEU A 42 -19.03 6.35 -20.47
N LEU A 43 -18.10 5.74 -21.21
CA LEU A 43 -18.40 5.19 -22.55
C LEU A 43 -19.42 4.06 -22.51
N ARG A 44 -19.50 3.29 -21.44
CA ARG A 44 -20.55 2.26 -21.27
C ARG A 44 -21.96 2.82 -21.34
N HIS A 45 -22.19 4.08 -20.99
CA HIS A 45 -23.50 4.72 -21.08
C HIS A 45 -23.89 5.12 -22.51
N TYR A 46 -22.91 5.19 -23.43
CA TYR A 46 -23.17 5.53 -24.84
C TYR A 46 -23.25 4.28 -25.72
N ASP A 47 -22.34 3.32 -25.52
CA ASP A 47 -22.33 2.03 -26.22
C ASP A 47 -21.63 0.99 -25.34
N GLU A 48 -22.42 0.10 -24.74
CA GLU A 48 -21.88 -0.97 -23.87
C GLU A 48 -21.06 -2.03 -24.64
N THR A 49 -21.24 -2.14 -25.96
CA THR A 49 -20.60 -3.13 -26.84
C THR A 49 -19.42 -2.56 -27.61
N ALA A 50 -19.10 -1.28 -27.44
CA ALA A 50 -18.05 -0.63 -28.21
C ALA A 50 -16.69 -1.33 -28.08
N PRO A 51 -16.01 -1.68 -29.18
CA PRO A 51 -14.67 -2.32 -29.12
C PRO A 51 -13.63 -1.52 -28.33
N VAL A 52 -13.79 -0.19 -28.25
CA VAL A 52 -12.91 0.69 -27.48
C VAL A 52 -12.94 0.35 -25.98
N LEU A 53 -14.06 -0.13 -25.43
CA LEU A 53 -14.15 -0.53 -24.02
C LEU A 53 -13.23 -1.71 -23.69
N THR A 54 -13.18 -2.70 -24.58
CA THR A 54 -12.27 -3.84 -24.45
C THR A 54 -10.82 -3.38 -24.50
N ARG A 55 -10.49 -2.45 -25.38
CA ARG A 55 -9.15 -1.87 -25.49
C ARG A 55 -8.75 -1.11 -24.23
N LEU A 56 -9.63 -0.22 -23.74
CA LEU A 56 -9.36 0.55 -22.52
C LEU A 56 -9.14 -0.37 -21.30
N ARG A 57 -9.97 -1.41 -21.14
CA ARG A 57 -9.78 -2.40 -20.06
C ARG A 57 -8.46 -3.18 -20.19
N THR A 58 -8.04 -3.45 -21.42
CA THR A 58 -6.74 -4.07 -21.66
C THR A 58 -5.61 -3.11 -21.31
N ASP A 59 -5.75 -1.84 -21.62
CA ASP A 59 -4.76 -0.81 -21.32
C ASP A 59 -4.62 -0.60 -19.80
N VAL A 60 -5.72 -0.61 -19.03
CA VAL A 60 -5.66 -0.60 -17.54
C VAL A 60 -4.83 -1.78 -17.02
N ARG A 61 -5.07 -2.99 -17.54
CA ARG A 61 -4.29 -4.18 -17.15
C ARG A 61 -2.81 -4.07 -17.52
N LEU A 62 -2.51 -3.53 -18.70
CA LEU A 62 -1.13 -3.31 -19.14
C LEU A 62 -0.41 -2.28 -18.26
N VAL A 63 -1.06 -1.15 -17.93
CA VAL A 63 -0.48 -0.14 -17.02
C VAL A 63 -0.20 -0.76 -15.65
N ARG A 64 -1.13 -1.55 -15.11
CA ARG A 64 -0.95 -2.26 -13.84
C ARG A 64 0.23 -3.23 -13.90
N SER A 65 0.28 -4.09 -14.90
CA SER A 65 1.36 -5.05 -15.03
C SER A 65 2.72 -4.36 -15.23
N SER A 66 2.77 -3.27 -15.99
CA SER A 66 3.98 -2.48 -16.17
C SER A 66 4.45 -1.82 -14.87
N LEU A 67 3.52 -1.33 -14.04
CA LEU A 67 3.85 -0.82 -12.70
C LEU A 67 4.50 -1.91 -11.85
N ILE A 68 3.94 -3.13 -11.84
CA ILE A 68 4.49 -4.23 -11.05
C ILE A 68 5.87 -4.64 -11.57
N HIS A 69 6.04 -4.72 -12.89
CA HIS A 69 7.34 -5.00 -13.50
C HIS A 69 8.38 -3.93 -13.14
N ALA A 70 8.02 -2.66 -13.22
CA ALA A 70 8.90 -1.55 -12.85
C ALA A 70 9.26 -1.61 -11.36
N LEU A 71 8.29 -1.77 -10.47
CA LEU A 71 8.53 -1.96 -9.04
C LEU A 71 9.47 -3.14 -8.77
N THR A 72 9.25 -4.28 -9.43
CA THR A 72 10.09 -5.47 -9.27
C THR A 72 11.51 -5.25 -9.80
N ALA A 73 11.69 -4.43 -10.84
CA ALA A 73 13.00 -4.11 -11.40
C ALA A 73 13.81 -3.16 -10.50
N TYR A 74 13.15 -2.20 -9.87
CA TYR A 74 13.78 -1.25 -8.93
C TYR A 74 13.87 -1.81 -7.50
N HIS A 75 13.08 -2.81 -7.18
CA HIS A 75 13.14 -3.46 -5.87
C HIS A 75 14.47 -4.22 -5.74
N PRO A 76 15.13 -4.22 -4.58
CA PRO A 76 16.26 -5.11 -4.34
C PRO A 76 15.90 -6.55 -4.73
N ARG A 77 16.83 -7.26 -5.35
CA ARG A 77 16.57 -8.58 -5.95
C ARG A 77 16.09 -9.62 -4.93
N ASP A 78 16.60 -9.54 -3.71
CA ASP A 78 16.16 -10.33 -2.56
C ASP A 78 16.56 -9.62 -1.24
N ALA A 79 16.21 -10.24 -0.12
CA ALA A 79 16.49 -9.70 1.21
C ALA A 79 17.98 -9.49 1.51
N ASP A 80 18.87 -10.21 0.81
CA ASP A 80 20.33 -10.14 1.03
C ASP A 80 20.92 -8.85 0.47
N TYR A 81 20.22 -8.16 -0.44
CA TYR A 81 20.61 -6.84 -0.97
C TYR A 81 20.23 -5.68 -0.05
N VAL A 82 19.51 -5.94 1.03
CA VAL A 82 19.23 -4.96 2.08
C VAL A 82 20.17 -5.27 3.25
N GLU A 83 20.95 -4.26 3.65
CA GLU A 83 21.94 -4.42 4.73
C GLU A 83 21.26 -4.97 5.99
N GLU A 84 21.95 -5.93 6.64
CA GLU A 84 21.44 -6.58 7.84
C GLU A 84 21.16 -5.58 8.96
N ALA A 85 22.08 -4.61 9.14
CA ALA A 85 21.96 -3.55 10.13
C ALA A 85 20.70 -2.68 9.91
N ASP A 86 20.29 -2.46 8.65
CA ASP A 86 19.11 -1.67 8.33
C ASP A 86 17.83 -2.42 8.65
N LYS A 87 17.81 -3.72 8.36
CA LYS A 87 16.71 -4.61 8.75
C LYS A 87 16.55 -4.68 10.26
N GLU A 88 17.67 -4.75 11.01
CA GLU A 88 17.66 -4.74 12.48
C GLU A 88 17.11 -3.43 13.04
N ILE A 89 17.52 -2.30 12.48
CA ILE A 89 17.02 -0.97 12.90
C ILE A 89 15.50 -0.89 12.75
N CYS A 90 15.00 -1.29 11.59
CA CYS A 90 13.55 -1.30 11.32
C CYS A 90 12.83 -2.32 12.24
N ALA A 91 13.38 -3.51 12.43
CA ALA A 91 12.82 -4.52 13.31
C ALA A 91 12.74 -4.03 14.76
N ASN A 92 13.80 -3.41 15.28
CA ASN A 92 13.83 -2.84 16.64
C ASN A 92 12.78 -1.74 16.81
N PHE A 93 12.62 -0.86 15.81
CA PHE A 93 11.56 0.15 15.83
C PHE A 93 10.17 -0.49 15.88
N LEU A 94 9.89 -1.48 15.02
CA LEU A 94 8.60 -2.15 14.98
C LEU A 94 8.31 -2.99 16.22
N HIS A 95 9.35 -3.51 16.86
CA HIS A 95 9.23 -4.31 18.08
C HIS A 95 8.60 -3.54 19.26
N ASP A 96 8.67 -2.20 19.25
CA ASP A 96 8.05 -1.36 20.29
C ASP A 96 6.52 -1.25 20.14
N TYR A 97 5.95 -1.74 19.03
CA TYR A 97 4.53 -1.64 18.74
C TYR A 97 3.83 -3.00 18.80
N ASP A 98 2.59 -3.03 19.25
CA ASP A 98 1.78 -4.26 19.32
C ASP A 98 1.05 -4.54 18.00
N ARG A 99 0.84 -3.52 17.18
CA ARG A 99 0.20 -3.64 15.86
C ARG A 99 0.93 -2.80 14.82
N VAL A 100 1.10 -3.35 13.63
CA VAL A 100 1.70 -2.70 12.48
C VAL A 100 0.69 -2.66 11.34
N PHE A 101 0.37 -1.47 10.83
CA PHE A 101 -0.47 -1.28 9.65
C PHE A 101 0.39 -0.71 8.54
N THR A 102 0.50 -1.42 7.43
CA THR A 102 1.25 -0.92 6.27
C THR A 102 0.31 -0.58 5.12
N LEU A 103 0.63 0.53 4.44
CA LEU A 103 -0.01 0.96 3.20
C LEU A 103 0.91 0.75 1.99
N THR A 104 2.20 0.46 2.25
CA THR A 104 3.16 0.13 1.19
C THR A 104 2.94 -1.30 0.74
N TYR A 105 2.99 -1.51 -0.55
CA TYR A 105 2.82 -2.84 -1.15
C TYR A 105 4.14 -3.49 -1.58
N ASP A 106 5.30 -2.85 -1.29
CA ASP A 106 6.63 -3.40 -1.51
C ASP A 106 6.96 -4.60 -0.60
N LEU A 107 8.15 -5.20 -0.78
CA LEU A 107 8.60 -6.36 -0.02
C LEU A 107 9.46 -6.00 1.20
N LEU A 108 9.75 -4.72 1.45
CA LEU A 108 10.71 -4.34 2.49
C LEU A 108 10.25 -4.75 3.88
N LEU A 109 8.99 -4.45 4.24
CA LEU A 109 8.44 -4.87 5.54
C LEU A 109 8.41 -6.39 5.66
N TYR A 110 8.05 -7.12 4.60
CA TYR A 110 8.07 -8.57 4.59
C TYR A 110 9.47 -9.13 4.89
N TRP A 111 10.51 -8.54 4.30
CA TRP A 111 11.90 -8.96 4.54
C TRP A 111 12.42 -8.59 5.93
N VAL A 112 11.93 -7.51 6.52
CA VAL A 112 12.24 -7.16 7.91
C VAL A 112 11.57 -8.15 8.87
N MET A 113 10.33 -8.55 8.58
CA MET A 113 9.57 -9.47 9.42
C MET A 113 10.21 -10.86 9.49
N ALA A 114 10.72 -11.35 8.37
CA ALA A 114 11.31 -12.69 8.30
C ALA A 114 12.85 -12.59 8.39
N PRO A 115 13.49 -13.18 9.38
CA PRO A 115 13.03 -14.00 10.52
C PRO A 115 12.91 -13.25 11.86
N ARG A 116 13.12 -11.92 11.90
CA ARG A 116 13.47 -11.16 13.12
C ARG A 116 12.29 -10.82 14.04
N LEU A 117 11.09 -10.72 13.49
CA LEU A 117 9.92 -10.25 14.21
C LEU A 117 8.87 -11.35 14.46
N PHE A 118 9.15 -12.59 14.10
CA PHE A 118 8.20 -13.70 14.25
C PHE A 118 7.91 -14.11 15.70
N ASP A 119 8.74 -13.71 16.63
CA ASP A 119 8.51 -13.88 18.06
C ASP A 119 7.36 -12.99 18.57
N LYS A 120 7.20 -11.79 18.01
CA LYS A 120 6.18 -10.81 18.40
C LYS A 120 5.10 -10.60 17.35
N HIS A 121 5.45 -10.58 16.07
CA HIS A 121 4.55 -10.19 15.00
C HIS A 121 4.12 -11.34 14.11
N ARG A 122 2.84 -11.36 13.75
CA ARG A 122 2.20 -12.33 12.86
C ARG A 122 1.43 -11.60 11.76
N ASP A 123 1.57 -12.04 10.53
CA ASP A 123 0.85 -11.48 9.38
C ASP A 123 -0.46 -12.22 9.05
N GLY A 124 -0.80 -13.22 9.85
CA GLY A 124 -2.03 -13.98 9.71
C GLY A 124 -1.98 -15.09 8.66
N PHE A 125 -0.81 -15.31 8.03
CA PHE A 125 -0.61 -16.42 7.09
C PHE A 125 0.14 -17.55 7.77
N GLY A 126 -0.43 -18.74 7.75
CA GLY A 126 0.13 -19.92 8.40
C GLY A 126 -0.16 -21.21 7.64
N GLY A 127 0.30 -22.34 8.21
CA GLY A 127 0.19 -23.65 7.59
C GLY A 127 1.15 -23.84 6.42
N ASP A 128 1.13 -25.03 5.84
CA ASP A 128 1.99 -25.39 4.70
C ASP A 128 1.55 -24.69 3.39
N ASP A 129 0.29 -24.29 3.33
CA ASP A 129 -0.34 -23.65 2.17
C ASP A 129 -0.24 -22.13 2.17
N LEU A 130 0.20 -21.52 3.29
CA LEU A 130 0.36 -20.08 3.46
C LEU A 130 -0.92 -19.26 3.14
N HIS A 131 -2.10 -19.87 3.35
CA HIS A 131 -3.37 -19.19 3.22
C HIS A 131 -3.69 -18.37 4.48
N TRP A 132 -4.32 -17.21 4.26
CA TRP A 132 -4.89 -16.44 5.36
C TRP A 132 -6.21 -17.03 5.81
N ARG A 133 -6.35 -17.19 7.13
CA ARG A 133 -7.59 -17.66 7.76
C ARG A 133 -7.99 -16.70 8.87
N GLN A 134 -9.18 -16.14 8.73
CA GLN A 134 -9.69 -15.19 9.72
C GLN A 134 -9.82 -15.85 11.10
N GLY A 135 -9.20 -15.23 12.10
CA GLY A 135 -9.26 -15.70 13.49
C GLY A 135 -8.28 -16.81 13.82
N GLU A 136 -7.48 -17.28 12.88
CA GLU A 136 -6.36 -18.17 13.15
C GLU A 136 -5.11 -17.34 13.49
N GLY A 137 -4.68 -17.45 14.75
CA GLY A 137 -3.52 -16.74 15.27
C GLY A 137 -3.80 -15.28 15.64
N ASP A 138 -2.88 -14.70 16.40
CA ASP A 138 -2.92 -13.31 16.81
C ASP A 138 -2.26 -12.42 15.74
N GLN A 139 -3.00 -12.11 14.65
CA GLN A 139 -2.49 -11.23 13.62
C GLN A 139 -2.21 -9.85 14.20
N THR A 140 -0.98 -9.37 14.01
CA THR A 140 -0.49 -8.07 14.47
C THR A 140 0.04 -7.20 13.35
N VAL A 141 0.28 -7.78 12.16
CA VAL A 141 0.69 -7.04 10.95
C VAL A 141 -0.42 -7.09 9.92
N PHE A 142 -0.81 -5.92 9.43
CA PHE A 142 -1.96 -5.72 8.58
C PHE A 142 -1.53 -4.99 7.30
N TYR A 143 -1.55 -5.67 6.16
CA TYR A 143 -1.31 -5.08 4.83
C TYR A 143 -2.62 -4.47 4.31
N VAL A 144 -2.93 -3.25 4.73
CA VAL A 144 -4.24 -2.61 4.47
C VAL A 144 -4.48 -2.36 2.99
N HIS A 145 -3.42 -2.04 2.24
CA HIS A 145 -3.46 -1.91 0.79
C HIS A 145 -2.93 -3.16 0.06
N GLY A 146 -2.70 -4.27 0.78
CA GLY A 146 -2.15 -5.48 0.20
C GLY A 146 -0.62 -5.45 0.05
N GLY A 147 -0.07 -6.29 -0.82
CA GLY A 147 1.37 -6.38 -1.03
C GLY A 147 1.74 -7.25 -2.23
N LEU A 148 2.93 -7.03 -2.79
CA LEU A 148 3.44 -7.76 -3.94
C LEU A 148 3.59 -9.28 -3.71
N HIS A 149 3.72 -9.71 -2.45
CA HIS A 149 3.82 -11.13 -2.08
C HIS A 149 2.47 -11.79 -1.82
N LEU A 150 1.37 -11.04 -1.88
CA LEU A 150 0.01 -11.52 -1.63
C LEU A 150 -0.71 -11.80 -2.95
N PHE A 151 -1.46 -12.89 -3.00
CA PHE A 151 -2.25 -13.28 -4.16
C PHE A 151 -3.64 -13.70 -3.72
N ARG A 152 -4.60 -13.64 -4.65
CA ARG A 152 -5.97 -14.04 -4.40
C ARG A 152 -6.43 -15.02 -5.48
N VAL A 153 -7.00 -16.13 -5.04
CA VAL A 153 -7.73 -17.08 -5.88
C VAL A 153 -9.15 -17.18 -5.30
N GLU A 154 -10.12 -16.79 -6.10
CA GLU A 154 -11.52 -16.67 -5.66
C GLU A 154 -11.64 -15.76 -4.41
N ASP A 155 -12.06 -16.27 -3.28
CA ASP A 155 -12.18 -15.54 -2.01
C ASP A 155 -11.03 -15.82 -1.03
N GLU A 156 -10.12 -16.71 -1.38
CA GLU A 156 -8.97 -17.06 -0.56
C GLU A 156 -7.76 -16.18 -0.89
N THR A 157 -7.06 -15.72 0.15
CA THR A 157 -5.81 -14.97 0.04
C THR A 157 -4.67 -15.82 0.56
N PHE A 158 -3.60 -15.91 -0.22
CA PHE A 158 -2.37 -16.61 0.16
C PHE A 158 -1.15 -15.76 -0.10
N LYS A 159 -0.04 -16.08 0.55
CA LYS A 159 1.23 -15.39 0.31
C LYS A 159 2.27 -16.28 -0.35
N ARG A 160 3.10 -15.68 -1.19
CA ARG A 160 4.36 -16.26 -1.64
C ARG A 160 5.40 -16.10 -0.53
N SER A 161 6.25 -17.10 -0.35
CA SER A 161 7.23 -17.14 0.73
C SER A 161 8.64 -17.35 0.20
N TYR A 162 9.62 -16.76 0.86
CA TYR A 162 11.03 -16.99 0.58
C TYR A 162 11.45 -18.45 0.78
N ALA A 163 10.71 -19.24 1.57
CA ALA A 163 10.94 -20.67 1.71
C ALA A 163 10.72 -21.44 0.38
N GLN A 164 9.97 -20.86 -0.56
CA GLN A 164 9.72 -21.40 -1.89
C GLN A 164 10.67 -20.84 -2.96
N GLY A 165 11.67 -20.05 -2.57
CA GLY A 165 12.60 -19.38 -3.47
C GLY A 165 12.51 -17.86 -3.40
N ARG A 166 13.25 -17.16 -4.27
CA ARG A 166 13.21 -15.69 -4.31
C ARG A 166 11.83 -15.17 -4.65
N ILE A 167 11.27 -14.31 -3.81
CA ILE A 167 9.93 -13.74 -4.02
C ILE A 167 9.86 -12.94 -5.33
N THR A 168 10.90 -12.21 -5.69
CA THR A 168 10.94 -11.44 -6.94
C THR A 168 10.89 -12.33 -8.19
N ASP A 169 11.51 -13.52 -8.15
CA ASP A 169 11.44 -14.49 -9.24
C ASP A 169 10.04 -15.13 -9.30
N GLN A 170 9.48 -15.54 -8.15
CA GLN A 170 8.10 -16.03 -8.05
C GLN A 170 7.07 -14.99 -8.53
N LEU A 171 7.32 -13.70 -8.26
CA LEU A 171 6.46 -12.62 -8.71
C LEU A 171 6.50 -12.48 -10.25
N ARG A 172 7.70 -12.54 -10.86
CA ARG A 172 7.82 -12.53 -12.33
C ARG A 172 7.12 -13.72 -12.98
N GLU A 173 7.33 -14.94 -12.45
CA GLU A 173 6.66 -16.14 -12.93
C GLU A 173 5.13 -16.02 -12.84
N ALA A 174 4.61 -15.48 -11.73
CA ALA A 174 3.17 -15.24 -11.56
C ALA A 174 2.64 -14.24 -12.59
N LEU A 175 3.35 -13.13 -12.83
CA LEU A 175 2.96 -12.12 -13.82
C LEU A 175 2.99 -12.69 -15.24
N ASP A 176 4.00 -13.50 -15.58
CA ASP A 176 4.10 -14.19 -16.88
C ASP A 176 2.95 -15.19 -17.07
N ALA A 177 2.48 -15.81 -15.99
CA ALA A 177 1.30 -16.67 -15.99
C ALA A 177 -0.04 -15.90 -16.04
N GLY A 178 0.00 -14.56 -15.88
CA GLY A 178 -1.18 -13.70 -15.88
C GLY A 178 -1.79 -13.49 -14.49
N ASP A 179 -1.15 -13.98 -13.43
CA ASP A 179 -1.56 -13.76 -12.05
C ASP A 179 -1.12 -12.35 -11.60
N ILE A 180 -1.99 -11.66 -10.89
CA ILE A 180 -1.72 -10.30 -10.40
C ILE A 180 -1.71 -10.31 -8.87
N PRO A 181 -0.68 -9.75 -8.24
CA PRO A 181 -0.65 -9.61 -6.80
C PRO A 181 -1.86 -8.86 -6.23
N LEU A 182 -2.25 -9.20 -5.03
CA LEU A 182 -3.33 -8.54 -4.31
C LEU A 182 -2.83 -7.24 -3.68
N PHE A 183 -3.08 -6.12 -4.34
CA PHE A 183 -2.85 -4.80 -3.77
C PHE A 183 -3.85 -3.77 -4.33
N VAL A 184 -3.99 -2.66 -3.63
CA VAL A 184 -4.89 -1.57 -3.98
C VAL A 184 -4.05 -0.32 -4.20
N SER A 185 -3.89 0.06 -5.46
CA SER A 185 -3.16 1.24 -5.88
C SER A 185 -4.04 2.25 -6.63
N GLU A 186 -5.18 1.83 -7.16
CA GLU A 186 -5.92 2.58 -8.16
C GLU A 186 -7.09 3.40 -7.60
N GLY A 187 -7.26 4.59 -8.15
CA GLY A 187 -8.48 5.38 -8.04
C GLY A 187 -8.54 6.31 -6.84
N GLU A 188 -9.69 6.95 -6.72
CA GLU A 188 -10.00 7.79 -5.58
C GLU A 188 -10.25 6.96 -4.33
N SER A 189 -10.18 7.59 -3.17
CA SER A 189 -10.37 6.97 -1.85
C SER A 189 -11.60 6.04 -1.78
N ARG A 190 -12.72 6.42 -2.43
CA ARG A 190 -13.92 5.58 -2.46
C ARG A 190 -13.72 4.30 -3.30
N GLN A 191 -13.00 4.39 -4.40
CA GLN A 191 -12.70 3.24 -5.27
C GLN A 191 -11.74 2.29 -4.58
N LYS A 192 -10.68 2.82 -3.96
CA LYS A 192 -9.75 2.04 -3.13
C LYS A 192 -10.49 1.32 -2.00
N LEU A 193 -11.36 2.01 -1.27
CA LEU A 193 -12.17 1.40 -0.21
C LEU A 193 -13.09 0.29 -0.73
N ASN A 194 -13.68 0.47 -1.90
CA ASN A 194 -14.51 -0.58 -2.51
C ASN A 194 -13.67 -1.81 -2.88
N ALA A 195 -12.48 -1.63 -3.45
CA ALA A 195 -11.56 -2.71 -3.75
C ALA A 195 -11.11 -3.46 -2.48
N ILE A 196 -10.78 -2.72 -1.41
CA ILE A 196 -10.47 -3.29 -0.09
C ILE A 196 -11.63 -4.18 0.39
N ARG A 197 -12.86 -3.69 0.32
CA ARG A 197 -14.06 -4.42 0.79
C ARG A 197 -14.39 -5.66 -0.02
N GLN A 198 -13.93 -5.76 -1.26
CA GLN A 198 -14.11 -6.93 -2.11
C GLN A 198 -13.13 -8.07 -1.79
N SER A 199 -12.09 -7.82 -0.99
CA SER A 199 -11.17 -8.84 -0.52
C SER A 199 -11.42 -9.10 0.97
N PRO A 200 -11.74 -10.33 1.38
CA PRO A 200 -11.93 -10.66 2.80
C PRO A 200 -10.72 -10.28 3.66
N TYR A 201 -9.50 -10.54 3.17
CA TYR A 201 -8.26 -10.19 3.86
C TYR A 201 -8.06 -8.68 4.00
N LEU A 202 -8.15 -7.92 2.90
CA LEU A 202 -7.94 -6.48 2.95
C LEU A 202 -9.00 -5.78 3.80
N ASN A 203 -10.25 -6.25 3.70
CA ASN A 203 -11.33 -5.73 4.54
C ASN A 203 -11.07 -6.00 6.03
N TYR A 204 -10.57 -7.18 6.37
CA TYR A 204 -10.17 -7.50 7.73
C TYR A 204 -9.06 -6.56 8.23
N CYS A 205 -8.01 -6.34 7.43
CA CYS A 205 -6.92 -5.40 7.76
C CYS A 205 -7.45 -3.96 7.96
N TYR A 206 -8.35 -3.51 7.10
CA TYR A 206 -8.96 -2.19 7.20
C TYR A 206 -9.85 -2.04 8.44
N GLU A 207 -10.67 -3.05 8.76
CA GLU A 207 -11.51 -3.04 9.95
C GLU A 207 -10.68 -3.15 11.23
N ALA A 208 -9.53 -3.85 11.22
CA ALA A 208 -8.57 -3.85 12.33
C ALA A 208 -8.02 -2.44 12.61
N LEU A 209 -7.70 -1.65 11.57
CA LEU A 209 -7.31 -0.24 11.73
C LEU A 209 -8.46 0.60 12.31
N ARG A 210 -9.69 0.40 11.82
CA ARG A 210 -10.87 1.09 12.37
C ARG A 210 -11.18 0.73 13.81
N ALA A 211 -10.85 -0.47 14.24
CA ALA A 211 -11.05 -0.96 15.60
C ALA A 211 -9.86 -0.68 16.52
N ASN A 212 -8.78 -0.05 16.01
CA ASN A 212 -7.59 0.18 16.80
C ASN A 212 -7.88 1.10 18.00
N ASP A 213 -7.41 0.71 19.18
CA ASP A 213 -7.57 1.40 20.45
C ASP A 213 -6.23 1.69 21.15
N LEU A 214 -5.12 1.39 20.48
CA LEU A 214 -3.76 1.68 20.93
C LEU A 214 -3.29 3.04 20.40
N PRO A 215 -2.32 3.70 21.07
CA PRO A 215 -1.66 4.88 20.53
C PRO A 215 -1.17 4.64 19.11
N LEU A 216 -1.33 5.62 18.22
CA LEU A 216 -1.00 5.47 16.80
C LEU A 216 0.19 6.34 16.43
N CYS A 217 1.25 5.70 15.95
CA CYS A 217 2.36 6.34 15.25
C CYS A 217 2.15 6.25 13.74
N ILE A 218 2.29 7.37 13.04
CA ILE A 218 2.12 7.47 11.59
C ILE A 218 3.45 7.92 10.98
N TYR A 219 4.00 7.09 10.10
CA TYR A 219 5.26 7.34 9.43
C TYR A 219 5.11 7.20 7.91
N GLY A 220 5.59 8.19 7.14
CA GLY A 220 5.57 8.14 5.68
C GLY A 220 4.18 8.23 5.04
N PHE A 221 3.16 8.71 5.76
CA PHE A 221 1.80 8.86 5.24
C PHE A 221 1.43 10.34 5.09
N ALA A 222 1.14 10.76 3.86
CA ALA A 222 0.88 12.16 3.53
C ALA A 222 -0.58 12.59 3.73
N PHE A 223 -1.51 11.70 4.03
CA PHE A 223 -2.96 11.98 4.14
C PHE A 223 -3.55 12.56 2.85
N ASP A 224 -3.10 12.10 1.70
CA ASP A 224 -3.62 12.55 0.41
C ASP A 224 -5.10 12.20 0.24
N GLU A 225 -5.80 12.96 -0.60
CA GLU A 225 -7.23 12.78 -0.82
C GLU A 225 -7.57 11.38 -1.36
N ASN A 226 -6.66 10.79 -2.15
CA ASN A 226 -6.79 9.43 -2.65
C ASN A 226 -6.75 8.37 -1.53
N ASP A 227 -6.26 8.73 -0.35
CA ASP A 227 -6.17 7.87 0.82
C ASP A 227 -7.03 8.36 2.01
N ASP A 228 -8.04 9.24 1.76
CA ASP A 228 -8.95 9.73 2.80
C ASP A 228 -9.72 8.58 3.50
N HIS A 229 -9.88 7.41 2.87
CA HIS A 229 -10.46 6.23 3.51
C HIS A 229 -9.63 5.75 4.71
N ILE A 230 -8.31 5.89 4.67
CA ILE A 230 -7.40 5.60 5.79
C ILE A 230 -7.58 6.64 6.89
N ALA A 231 -7.59 7.94 6.53
CA ALA A 231 -7.87 9.01 7.49
C ALA A 231 -9.22 8.80 8.19
N ARG A 232 -10.25 8.38 7.46
CA ARG A 232 -11.58 8.04 8.02
C ARG A 232 -11.56 6.76 8.88
N ALA A 233 -10.72 5.77 8.58
CA ALA A 233 -10.54 4.62 9.45
C ALA A 233 -9.95 5.04 10.79
N ILE A 234 -8.90 5.89 10.79
CA ILE A 234 -8.29 6.47 11.99
C ILE A 234 -9.30 7.34 12.76
N GLU A 235 -10.07 8.16 12.08
CA GLU A 235 -11.13 8.98 12.67
C GLU A 235 -12.18 8.14 13.40
N ARG A 236 -12.52 6.96 12.90
CA ARG A 236 -13.48 6.04 13.48
C ARG A 236 -12.89 5.09 14.53
N SER A 237 -11.57 5.00 14.61
CA SER A 237 -10.87 4.19 15.60
C SER A 237 -11.03 4.76 17.01
N ARG A 238 -10.56 4.05 18.02
CA ARG A 238 -10.57 4.49 19.42
C ARG A 238 -9.18 4.87 19.94
N VAL A 239 -8.29 5.25 19.03
CA VAL A 239 -6.91 5.63 19.39
C VAL A 239 -6.92 6.75 20.45
N PRO A 240 -6.13 6.63 21.54
CA PRO A 240 -6.07 7.64 22.60
C PRO A 240 -5.17 8.82 22.22
N GLU A 241 -4.18 8.63 21.35
CA GLU A 241 -3.30 9.69 20.84
C GLU A 241 -2.75 9.33 19.46
N ILE A 242 -2.30 10.34 18.71
CA ILE A 242 -1.72 10.20 17.37
C ILE A 242 -0.42 10.99 17.32
N THR A 243 0.66 10.34 16.88
CA THR A 243 1.94 10.97 16.56
C THR A 243 2.20 10.84 15.05
N ILE A 244 2.44 11.95 14.37
CA ILE A 244 2.72 12.02 12.93
C ILE A 244 4.17 12.41 12.75
N PHE A 245 4.95 11.57 12.08
CA PHE A 245 6.32 11.86 11.72
C PHE A 245 6.39 12.60 10.38
N LEU A 246 7.07 13.75 10.40
CA LEU A 246 7.31 14.60 9.23
C LEU A 246 8.68 14.26 8.65
N HIS A 247 8.77 14.13 7.33
CA HIS A 247 10.05 13.86 6.67
C HIS A 247 11.03 15.02 6.89
N SER A 248 12.13 14.76 7.58
CA SER A 248 13.10 15.79 8.03
C SER A 248 13.83 16.46 6.86
N GLY A 249 14.10 15.74 5.77
CA GLY A 249 14.71 16.25 4.53
C GLY A 249 13.70 16.64 3.45
N GLY A 250 12.39 16.62 3.74
CA GLY A 250 11.34 16.87 2.75
C GLY A 250 11.14 18.36 2.42
N ASP A 251 10.46 18.59 1.30
CA ASP A 251 10.04 19.94 0.88
C ASP A 251 9.21 20.60 2.00
N PRO A 252 9.54 21.84 2.41
CA PRO A 252 8.78 22.59 3.40
C PRO A 252 7.29 22.69 3.09
N GLN A 253 6.90 22.82 1.81
CA GLN A 253 5.49 22.88 1.41
C GLN A 253 4.76 21.57 1.64
N GLU A 254 5.38 20.43 1.30
CA GLU A 254 4.82 19.10 1.56
C GLU A 254 4.66 18.85 3.05
N ARG A 255 5.66 19.22 3.84
CA ARG A 255 5.61 19.11 5.30
C ARG A 255 4.47 19.92 5.91
N ASP A 256 4.25 21.15 5.44
CA ASP A 256 3.16 22.01 5.91
C ASP A 256 1.80 21.47 5.48
N GLN A 257 1.69 20.86 4.29
CA GLN A 257 0.49 20.16 3.86
C GLN A 257 0.16 18.95 4.79
N VAL A 258 1.16 18.14 5.14
CA VAL A 258 0.97 17.02 6.07
C VAL A 258 0.50 17.52 7.44
N LYS A 259 1.10 18.60 7.96
CA LYS A 259 0.64 19.23 9.22
C LYS A 259 -0.81 19.69 9.13
N GLU A 260 -1.17 20.41 8.06
CA GLU A 260 -2.54 20.92 7.88
C GLU A 260 -3.56 19.77 7.81
N ARG A 261 -3.21 18.69 7.10
CA ARG A 261 -4.04 17.48 7.03
C ARG A 261 -4.18 16.78 8.39
N GLY A 262 -3.10 16.72 9.17
CA GLY A 262 -3.11 16.22 10.55
C GLY A 262 -3.98 17.09 11.48
N TYR A 263 -3.91 18.42 11.34
CA TYR A 263 -4.82 19.31 12.06
C TYR A 263 -6.29 19.17 11.60
N ARG A 264 -6.52 18.88 10.32
CA ARG A 264 -7.86 18.56 9.81
C ARG A 264 -8.41 17.29 10.47
N LEU A 265 -7.62 16.25 10.60
CA LEU A 265 -7.98 15.03 11.33
C LEU A 265 -8.34 15.35 12.79
N ARG A 266 -7.52 16.15 13.49
CA ARG A 266 -7.81 16.59 14.86
C ARG A 266 -9.13 17.33 14.97
N ARG A 267 -9.43 18.28 14.05
CA ARG A 267 -10.70 19.01 14.02
C ARG A 267 -11.90 18.07 13.81
N ARG A 268 -11.77 17.05 12.93
CA ARG A 268 -12.82 16.04 12.70
C ARG A 268 -13.10 15.22 13.98
N LEU A 269 -12.06 14.81 14.70
CA LEU A 269 -12.18 14.10 15.98
C LEU A 269 -12.88 14.97 17.02
N GLN A 270 -12.50 16.25 17.14
CA GLN A 270 -13.14 17.20 18.05
C GLN A 270 -14.63 17.42 17.72
N ALA A 271 -14.99 17.48 16.43
CA ALA A 271 -16.39 17.60 16.00
C ALA A 271 -17.23 16.38 16.41
N GLN A 272 -16.60 15.23 16.67
CA GLN A 272 -17.26 14.02 17.21
C GLN A 272 -17.24 13.97 18.76
N GLY A 273 -16.84 15.05 19.43
CA GLY A 273 -16.74 15.10 20.89
C GLY A 273 -15.51 14.39 21.46
N ARG A 274 -14.51 14.07 20.62
CA ARG A 274 -13.28 13.36 21.03
C ARG A 274 -12.09 14.31 21.10
N THR A 275 -11.44 14.34 22.25
CA THR A 275 -10.19 15.10 22.45
C THR A 275 -9.01 14.14 22.34
N VAL A 276 -8.52 13.91 21.10
CA VAL A 276 -7.36 13.08 20.82
C VAL A 276 -6.16 13.98 20.55
N PRO A 277 -5.08 13.90 21.35
CA PRO A 277 -3.84 14.62 21.07
C PRO A 277 -3.26 14.20 19.72
N VAL A 278 -2.95 15.18 18.86
CA VAL A 278 -2.21 14.97 17.61
C VAL A 278 -0.90 15.75 17.71
N ARG A 279 0.20 15.03 17.71
CA ARG A 279 1.56 15.55 17.83
C ARG A 279 2.32 15.37 16.52
N PHE A 280 3.27 16.26 16.24
CA PHE A 280 4.17 16.14 15.12
C PHE A 280 5.60 15.97 15.63
N ARG A 281 6.35 15.07 15.02
CA ARG A 281 7.75 14.81 15.32
C ARG A 281 8.54 14.75 14.00
N GLU A 282 9.84 14.90 14.07
CA GLU A 282 10.72 14.75 12.91
C GLU A 282 11.04 13.28 12.65
N SER A 283 11.11 12.88 11.37
CA SER A 283 11.39 11.48 11.02
C SER A 283 12.78 11.02 11.46
N ASN A 284 13.73 11.94 11.55
CA ASN A 284 15.09 11.65 12.03
C ASN A 284 15.20 11.48 13.57
N GLU A 285 14.14 11.74 14.31
CA GLU A 285 14.09 11.43 15.75
C GLU A 285 13.95 9.91 16.00
N VAL A 286 13.52 9.17 14.98
CA VAL A 286 13.44 7.71 14.98
C VAL A 286 14.12 7.18 13.74
N ARG A 287 14.97 6.19 13.90
CA ARG A 287 15.65 5.57 12.78
C ARG A 287 14.88 4.31 12.38
N ILE A 288 14.18 4.37 11.24
CA ILE A 288 13.45 3.22 10.69
C ILE A 288 14.24 2.61 9.53
N TRP A 289 14.82 3.45 8.67
CA TRP A 289 15.69 3.07 7.57
C TRP A 289 16.92 3.98 7.54
N PRO A 290 18.03 3.56 6.94
CA PRO A 290 19.15 4.47 6.69
C PRO A 290 18.71 5.63 5.80
N GLU A 291 19.36 6.78 5.98
CA GLU A 291 19.21 7.96 5.11
C GLU A 291 19.94 7.75 3.78
#